data_77bac2fbb902b18fb7256ab654b76b03
#
_entry.id   77bac2fbb902b18fb7256ab654b76b03
#
_cell.length_a   1.000
_cell.length_b   1.000
_cell.length_c   1.000
_cell.angle_alpha   90.00
_cell.angle_beta   90.00
_cell.angle_gamma   90.00
#
_symmetry.space_group_name_H-M   'P 1'
#
loop_
_entity.id
_entity.type
_entity.pdbx_description
1 polymer ?
#
loop_
_entity_poly.entity_id
_entity_poly.type
_entity_poly.pdbx_seq_one_letter_code
_entity_poly.pdbx_strand_id
1 'polypeptide(L)'
;MNALVTFPPSDPAATEGLTPSELERLARFRDFGRNGNGYLQIQATRPMSLAYGLQDSPAGQLAWIAEKFKEWATNEVDRDRILTNVSLYWFTGTAGSSANLYYETYHDDSIWRPRPPGTVPTAVLVSLTQDVAIRRFAEQAHRVVQWTETDRGGHFMALEAPEVLVDDLRQFFREMA
;
A
#
# COMPACT_ATOMS: atom_id res chain seq x y z
N MET A 1 -1.29 -8.93 -0.61
CA MET A 1 -0.66 -7.81 -1.31
C MET A 1 -1.26 -6.54 -0.74
N ASN A 2 -0.43 -5.67 -0.22
CA ASN A 2 -0.90 -4.40 0.31
C ASN A 2 -0.99 -3.42 -0.85
N ALA A 3 -2.17 -3.03 -1.24
CA ALA A 3 -2.40 -2.21 -2.41
C ALA A 3 -3.62 -1.31 -2.22
N LEU A 4 -3.60 -0.18 -2.87
CA LEU A 4 -4.78 0.64 -2.99
C LEU A 4 -5.80 -0.11 -3.86
N VAL A 5 -6.92 -0.49 -3.27
CA VAL A 5 -7.94 -1.32 -3.95
C VAL A 5 -8.59 -0.54 -5.09
N THR A 6 -8.79 0.77 -4.90
CA THR A 6 -9.24 1.69 -5.91
C THR A 6 -8.94 3.12 -5.50
N PHE A 7 -8.81 4.02 -6.48
CA PHE A 7 -8.70 5.44 -6.20
C PHE A 7 -10.08 6.03 -5.88
N PRO A 8 -10.17 6.96 -4.92
CA PRO A 8 -11.39 7.73 -4.73
C PRO A 8 -11.75 8.48 -6.02
N PRO A 9 -13.02 8.53 -6.40
CA PRO A 9 -13.44 9.32 -7.54
C PRO A 9 -13.07 10.79 -7.38
N SER A 10 -12.75 11.44 -8.48
CA SER A 10 -12.50 12.90 -8.51
C SER A 10 -13.77 13.73 -8.37
N ASP A 11 -14.94 13.15 -8.64
CA ASP A 11 -16.23 13.82 -8.52
C ASP A 11 -16.60 14.02 -7.04
N PRO A 12 -16.80 15.26 -6.58
CA PRO A 12 -17.27 15.54 -5.22
C PRO A 12 -18.61 14.87 -4.88
N ALA A 13 -19.52 14.72 -5.85
CA ALA A 13 -20.80 14.06 -5.64
C ALA A 13 -20.65 12.58 -5.25
N ALA A 14 -19.56 11.93 -5.64
CA ALA A 14 -19.27 10.55 -5.24
C ALA A 14 -19.00 10.39 -3.74
N THR A 15 -18.76 11.49 -3.03
CA THR A 15 -18.54 11.49 -1.58
C THR A 15 -19.82 11.66 -0.76
N GLU A 16 -20.95 11.92 -1.40
CA GLU A 16 -22.24 12.02 -0.72
C GLU A 16 -22.63 10.68 -0.06
N GLY A 17 -23.11 10.76 1.17
CA GLY A 17 -23.53 9.59 1.95
C GLY A 17 -22.41 8.70 2.49
N LEU A 18 -21.14 9.15 2.43
CA LEU A 18 -20.06 8.50 3.14
C LEU A 18 -20.22 8.67 4.65
N THR A 19 -19.88 7.61 5.38
CA THR A 19 -19.82 7.63 6.83
C THR A 19 -18.68 8.52 7.35
N PRO A 20 -18.70 8.95 8.62
CA PRO A 20 -17.58 9.70 9.21
C PRO A 20 -16.23 8.97 9.06
N SER A 21 -16.20 7.65 9.29
CA SER A 21 -14.98 6.83 9.12
C SER A 21 -14.47 6.81 7.68
N GLU A 22 -15.35 6.72 6.69
CA GLU A 22 -14.97 6.77 5.28
C GLU A 22 -14.47 8.17 4.87
N LEU A 23 -15.04 9.23 5.44
CA LEU A 23 -14.53 10.60 5.25
C LEU A 23 -13.12 10.79 5.84
N GLU A 24 -12.84 10.19 6.99
CA GLU A 24 -11.49 10.17 7.58
C GLU A 24 -10.49 9.43 6.67
N ARG A 25 -10.90 8.31 6.05
CA ARG A 25 -10.06 7.60 5.08
C ARG A 25 -9.75 8.46 3.86
N LEU A 26 -10.73 9.22 3.35
CA LEU A 26 -10.48 10.19 2.28
C LEU A 26 -9.54 11.32 2.72
N ALA A 27 -9.67 11.79 3.95
CA ALA A 27 -8.77 12.81 4.49
C ALA A 27 -7.33 12.29 4.56
N ARG A 28 -7.11 11.04 5.04
CA ARG A 28 -5.79 10.39 5.03
C ARG A 28 -5.22 10.26 3.62
N PHE A 29 -6.03 9.86 2.65
CA PHE A 29 -5.59 9.78 1.26
C PHE A 29 -5.14 11.13 0.70
N ARG A 30 -5.88 12.20 1.00
CA ARG A 30 -5.51 13.57 0.60
C ARG A 30 -4.25 14.06 1.28
N ASP A 31 -4.10 13.74 2.57
CA ASP A 31 -2.90 14.08 3.33
C ASP A 31 -1.67 13.34 2.81
N PHE A 32 -1.78 12.04 2.52
CA PHE A 32 -0.72 11.30 1.85
C PHE A 32 -0.30 11.95 0.53
N GLY A 33 -1.27 12.39 -0.28
CA GLY A 33 -1.00 13.09 -1.54
C GLY A 33 -0.24 14.42 -1.38
N ARG A 34 -0.33 15.06 -0.22
CA ARG A 34 0.34 16.34 0.07
C ARG A 34 1.67 16.17 0.80
N ASN A 35 1.72 15.27 1.77
CA ASN A 35 2.76 15.22 2.78
C ASN A 35 3.53 13.88 2.80
N GLY A 36 2.94 12.77 2.33
CA GLY A 36 3.48 11.42 2.47
C GLY A 36 4.09 10.82 1.20
N ASN A 37 3.88 11.42 0.03
CA ASN A 37 4.20 10.80 -1.26
C ASN A 37 5.57 11.20 -1.85
N GLY A 38 6.44 11.89 -1.10
CA GLY A 38 7.74 12.35 -1.60
C GLY A 38 8.59 11.23 -2.20
N TYR A 39 8.66 10.08 -1.53
CA TYR A 39 9.37 8.89 -2.03
C TYR A 39 8.83 8.42 -3.39
N LEU A 40 7.52 8.45 -3.56
CA LEU A 40 6.82 8.05 -4.78
C LEU A 40 7.17 9.00 -5.94
N GLN A 41 7.14 10.31 -5.69
CA GLN A 41 7.47 11.32 -6.70
C GLN A 41 8.91 11.20 -7.20
N ILE A 42 9.85 10.96 -6.30
CA ILE A 42 11.26 10.76 -6.68
C ILE A 42 11.40 9.49 -7.50
N GLN A 43 10.86 8.37 -7.05
CA GLN A 43 10.98 7.09 -7.75
C GLN A 43 10.23 7.08 -9.09
N ALA A 44 9.08 7.75 -9.16
CA ALA A 44 8.31 7.83 -10.41
C ALA A 44 8.91 8.79 -11.46
N THR A 45 9.81 9.69 -11.08
CA THR A 45 10.33 10.72 -12.01
C THR A 45 11.84 10.71 -12.17
N ARG A 46 12.60 10.37 -11.11
CA ARG A 46 14.07 10.42 -11.09
C ARG A 46 14.68 9.23 -10.32
N PRO A 47 14.28 7.98 -10.64
CA PRO A 47 14.73 6.80 -9.90
C PRO A 47 16.25 6.65 -9.91
N MET A 48 16.91 6.96 -11.03
CA MET A 48 18.36 6.81 -11.15
C MET A 48 19.13 7.77 -10.25
N SER A 49 18.64 8.98 -10.05
CA SER A 49 19.30 9.93 -9.14
C SER A 49 19.31 9.43 -7.70
N LEU A 50 18.22 8.76 -7.29
CA LEU A 50 18.11 8.12 -5.99
C LEU A 50 18.95 6.84 -5.90
N ALA A 51 18.96 6.04 -6.97
CA ALA A 51 19.60 4.72 -7.02
C ALA A 51 21.08 4.76 -6.63
N TYR A 52 21.83 5.76 -7.11
CA TYR A 52 23.24 5.91 -6.77
C TYR A 52 23.47 6.06 -5.26
N GLY A 53 22.68 6.91 -4.60
CA GLY A 53 22.78 7.12 -3.15
C GLY A 53 22.39 5.87 -2.35
N LEU A 54 21.36 5.15 -2.79
CA LEU A 54 20.92 3.92 -2.12
C LEU A 54 21.90 2.76 -2.29
N GLN A 55 22.63 2.69 -3.40
CA GLN A 55 23.61 1.64 -3.66
C GLN A 55 24.99 1.93 -3.06
N ASP A 56 25.30 3.19 -2.80
CA ASP A 56 26.60 3.60 -2.25
C ASP A 56 26.61 3.76 -0.73
N SER A 57 25.44 3.96 -0.11
CA SER A 57 25.33 4.20 1.32
C SER A 57 24.37 3.20 2.01
N PRO A 58 24.89 2.24 2.81
CA PRO A 58 24.02 1.35 3.59
C PRO A 58 23.18 2.12 4.62
N ALA A 59 23.71 3.21 5.18
CA ALA A 59 22.95 4.07 6.08
C ALA A 59 21.84 4.87 5.34
N GLY A 60 22.12 5.32 4.12
CA GLY A 60 21.12 5.97 3.28
C GLY A 60 19.98 5.03 2.91
N GLN A 61 20.31 3.79 2.53
CA GLN A 61 19.31 2.78 2.23
C GLN A 61 18.51 2.37 3.48
N LEU A 62 19.16 2.22 4.62
CA LEU A 62 18.48 1.97 5.89
C LEU A 62 17.49 3.10 6.21
N ALA A 63 17.89 4.36 6.12
CA ALA A 63 17.03 5.50 6.40
C ALA A 63 15.82 5.52 5.46
N TRP A 64 16.03 5.30 4.16
CA TRP A 64 14.99 5.28 3.14
C TRP A 64 13.90 4.24 3.41
N ILE A 65 14.29 3.03 3.79
CA ILE A 65 13.36 1.93 4.04
C ILE A 65 12.75 2.02 5.45
N ALA A 66 13.57 2.27 6.48
CA ALA A 66 13.13 2.29 7.87
C ALA A 66 12.14 3.43 8.16
N GLU A 67 12.25 4.56 7.46
CA GLU A 67 11.27 5.65 7.52
C GLU A 67 9.86 5.14 7.26
N LYS A 68 9.69 4.27 6.24
CA LYS A 68 8.38 3.73 5.87
C LYS A 68 7.83 2.74 6.90
N PHE A 69 8.70 1.94 7.51
CA PHE A 69 8.28 1.11 8.65
C PHE A 69 7.79 1.98 9.81
N LYS A 70 8.47 3.09 10.09
CA LYS A 70 8.10 4.00 11.16
C LYS A 70 6.80 4.77 10.88
N GLU A 71 6.59 5.20 9.63
CA GLU A 71 5.42 5.99 9.25
C GLU A 71 4.14 5.17 9.07
N TRP A 72 4.26 3.94 8.57
CA TRP A 72 3.10 3.16 8.11
C TRP A 72 2.74 1.98 9.02
N ALA A 73 3.60 1.63 9.96
CA ALA A 73 3.24 0.67 10.97
C ALA A 73 2.42 1.32 12.09
N THR A 74 1.42 0.62 12.59
CA THR A 74 0.63 1.02 13.76
C THR A 74 1.32 0.62 15.06
N ASN A 75 2.03 -0.52 15.01
CA ASN A 75 2.82 -1.03 16.12
C ASN A 75 4.31 -0.98 15.77
N GLU A 76 5.16 -1.05 16.80
CA GLU A 76 6.60 -1.14 16.59
C GLU A 76 6.93 -2.46 15.87
N VAL A 77 7.57 -2.36 14.71
CA VAL A 77 8.09 -3.52 13.98
C VAL A 77 9.46 -3.87 14.54
N ASP A 78 9.67 -5.15 14.80
CA ASP A 78 10.94 -5.68 15.30
C ASP A 78 12.14 -5.20 14.47
N ARG A 79 13.17 -4.70 15.14
CA ARG A 79 14.35 -4.12 14.53
C ARG A 79 15.07 -5.09 13.58
N ASP A 80 15.17 -6.36 13.94
CA ASP A 80 15.88 -7.35 13.13
C ASP A 80 15.10 -7.69 11.87
N ARG A 81 13.77 -7.59 11.89
CA ARG A 81 12.92 -7.68 10.71
C ARG A 81 13.18 -6.53 9.74
N ILE A 82 13.29 -5.31 10.24
CA ILE A 82 13.62 -4.13 9.42
C ILE A 82 15.01 -4.29 8.82
N LEU A 83 16.00 -4.66 9.62
CA LEU A 83 17.37 -4.87 9.18
C LEU A 83 17.49 -6.01 8.16
N THR A 84 16.74 -7.09 8.35
CA THR A 84 16.66 -8.18 7.36
C THR A 84 16.12 -7.68 6.03
N ASN A 85 15.03 -6.92 6.04
CA ASN A 85 14.46 -6.34 4.82
C ASN A 85 15.46 -5.44 4.10
N VAL A 86 16.11 -4.51 4.80
CA VAL A 86 17.14 -3.61 4.25
C VAL A 86 18.31 -4.40 3.69
N SER A 87 18.77 -5.43 4.39
CA SER A 87 19.89 -6.29 3.99
C SER A 87 19.60 -7.05 2.70
N LEU A 88 18.38 -7.46 2.47
CA LEU A 88 17.99 -8.09 1.19
C LEU A 88 18.26 -7.15 0.02
N TYR A 89 17.82 -5.90 0.09
CA TYR A 89 18.11 -4.92 -0.97
C TYR A 89 19.60 -4.61 -1.10
N TRP A 90 20.29 -4.47 0.03
CA TRP A 90 21.71 -4.14 0.06
C TRP A 90 22.57 -5.21 -0.58
N PHE A 91 22.46 -6.45 -0.09
CA PHE A 91 23.31 -7.56 -0.55
C PHE A 91 22.97 -8.06 -1.95
N THR A 92 21.75 -7.84 -2.41
CA THR A 92 21.35 -8.17 -3.78
C THR A 92 21.61 -7.04 -4.78
N GLY A 93 21.96 -5.83 -4.30
CA GLY A 93 22.16 -4.66 -5.16
C GLY A 93 20.90 -4.19 -5.87
N THR A 94 19.71 -4.44 -5.30
CA THR A 94 18.42 -4.24 -6.00
C THR A 94 17.72 -2.92 -5.67
N ALA A 95 18.31 -2.05 -4.87
CA ALA A 95 17.71 -0.77 -4.50
C ALA A 95 17.38 0.10 -5.74
N GLY A 96 18.31 0.18 -6.70
CA GLY A 96 18.10 0.94 -7.93
C GLY A 96 17.01 0.36 -8.82
N SER A 97 17.00 -0.96 -9.03
CA SER A 97 15.96 -1.62 -9.85
C SER A 97 14.58 -1.55 -9.21
N SER A 98 14.49 -1.63 -7.87
CA SER A 98 13.24 -1.47 -7.14
C SER A 98 12.66 -0.06 -7.28
N ALA A 99 13.52 0.97 -7.26
CA ALA A 99 13.11 2.34 -7.50
C ALA A 99 12.58 2.54 -8.93
N ASN A 100 13.23 1.92 -9.92
CA ASN A 100 12.84 2.02 -11.32
C ASN A 100 11.46 1.41 -11.62
N LEU A 101 10.99 0.43 -10.82
CA LEU A 101 9.65 -0.13 -10.97
C LEU A 101 8.55 0.95 -10.89
N TYR A 102 8.74 1.96 -10.07
CA TYR A 102 7.80 3.08 -9.97
C TYR A 102 7.77 3.91 -11.25
N TYR A 103 8.95 4.17 -11.82
CA TYR A 103 9.07 4.90 -13.08
C TYR A 103 8.33 4.18 -14.21
N GLU A 104 8.59 2.89 -14.40
CA GLU A 104 7.93 2.07 -15.42
C GLU A 104 6.41 2.02 -15.21
N THR A 105 5.96 1.83 -13.97
CA THR A 105 4.54 1.79 -13.64
C THR A 105 3.83 3.11 -13.94
N TYR A 106 4.44 4.24 -13.62
CA TYR A 106 3.83 5.54 -13.82
C TYR A 106 3.82 6.00 -15.29
N HIS A 107 4.73 5.46 -16.11
CA HIS A 107 4.82 5.78 -17.53
C HIS A 107 4.15 4.71 -18.45
N ASP A 108 3.56 3.67 -17.86
CA ASP A 108 2.73 2.72 -18.60
C ASP A 108 1.28 3.22 -18.68
N ASP A 109 0.94 3.85 -19.80
CA ASP A 109 -0.42 4.35 -20.06
C ASP A 109 -1.51 3.28 -19.91
N SER A 110 -1.17 2.01 -20.07
CA SER A 110 -2.13 0.91 -19.96
C SER A 110 -2.68 0.73 -18.53
N ILE A 111 -1.91 1.12 -17.52
CA ILE A 111 -2.29 1.04 -16.10
C ILE A 111 -3.39 2.06 -15.77
N TRP A 112 -3.34 3.21 -16.41
CA TRP A 112 -4.24 4.33 -16.15
C TRP A 112 -5.52 4.33 -17.00
N ARG A 113 -5.64 3.40 -17.93
CA ARG A 113 -6.84 3.27 -18.77
C ARG A 113 -7.99 2.68 -17.95
N PRO A 114 -9.23 3.17 -18.15
CA PRO A 114 -10.42 2.54 -17.59
C PRO A 114 -10.46 1.07 -18.00
N ARG A 115 -10.70 0.19 -17.03
CA ARG A 115 -10.84 -1.26 -17.24
C ARG A 115 -12.25 -1.69 -16.84
N PRO A 116 -12.81 -2.70 -17.48
CA PRO A 116 -14.04 -3.31 -16.99
C PRO A 116 -13.81 -3.86 -15.56
N PRO A 117 -14.86 -3.89 -14.72
CA PRO A 117 -14.74 -4.47 -13.38
C PRO A 117 -14.18 -5.89 -13.41
N GLY A 118 -13.30 -6.19 -12.47
CA GLY A 118 -12.72 -7.52 -12.30
C GLY A 118 -13.77 -8.56 -11.95
N THR A 119 -13.69 -9.74 -12.57
CA THR A 119 -14.64 -10.87 -12.32
C THR A 119 -14.13 -11.86 -11.28
N VAL A 120 -12.87 -11.79 -10.91
CA VAL A 120 -12.24 -12.67 -9.93
C VAL A 120 -12.78 -12.34 -8.54
N PRO A 121 -13.26 -13.35 -7.76
CA PRO A 121 -13.64 -13.14 -6.37
C PRO A 121 -12.49 -12.50 -5.59
N THR A 122 -12.79 -11.41 -4.88
CA THR A 122 -11.80 -10.59 -4.19
C THR A 122 -12.17 -10.42 -2.73
N ALA A 123 -11.24 -10.78 -1.83
CA ALA A 123 -11.31 -10.41 -0.42
C ALA A 123 -10.53 -9.12 -0.18
N VAL A 124 -11.05 -8.27 0.69
CA VAL A 124 -10.41 -7.04 1.11
C VAL A 124 -10.36 -6.99 2.64
N LEU A 125 -9.15 -6.97 3.19
CA LEU A 125 -8.90 -6.73 4.60
C LEU A 125 -8.40 -5.29 4.77
N VAL A 126 -9.12 -4.50 5.55
CA VAL A 126 -8.89 -3.05 5.73
C VAL A 126 -8.43 -2.78 7.16
N SER A 127 -7.27 -2.16 7.32
CA SER A 127 -6.85 -1.57 8.58
C SER A 127 -7.55 -0.21 8.77
N LEU A 128 -8.34 -0.09 9.82
CA LEU A 128 -9.05 1.15 10.15
C LEU A 128 -8.09 2.30 10.51
N THR A 129 -6.87 1.96 10.92
CA THR A 129 -5.86 2.94 11.37
C THR A 129 -5.04 3.52 10.22
N GLN A 130 -4.81 2.75 9.14
CA GLN A 130 -3.88 3.14 8.07
C GLN A 130 -4.51 3.17 6.68
N ASP A 131 -5.43 2.24 6.38
CA ASP A 131 -5.95 2.11 5.02
C ASP A 131 -6.92 3.23 4.64
N VAL A 132 -7.02 3.41 3.34
CA VAL A 132 -7.88 4.44 2.71
C VAL A 132 -8.97 3.82 1.85
N ALA A 133 -9.07 2.49 1.80
CA ALA A 133 -10.04 1.78 1.01
C ALA A 133 -11.48 2.03 1.49
N ILE A 134 -12.39 2.26 0.54
CA ILE A 134 -13.82 2.41 0.77
C ILE A 134 -14.55 1.37 -0.05
N ARG A 135 -15.37 0.54 0.62
CA ARG A 135 -16.02 -0.63 0.03
C ARG A 135 -16.81 -0.29 -1.24
N ARG A 136 -17.63 0.73 -1.20
CA ARG A 136 -18.47 1.18 -2.32
C ARG A 136 -17.66 1.52 -3.58
N PHE A 137 -16.43 2.01 -3.44
CA PHE A 137 -15.54 2.29 -4.56
C PHE A 137 -14.81 1.03 -5.04
N ALA A 138 -14.41 0.17 -4.11
CA ALA A 138 -13.79 -1.10 -4.43
C ALA A 138 -14.73 -2.01 -5.26
N GLU A 139 -16.00 -2.05 -4.91
CA GLU A 139 -17.03 -2.83 -5.61
C GLU A 139 -17.30 -2.35 -7.06
N GLN A 140 -16.95 -1.12 -7.40
CA GLN A 140 -17.01 -0.64 -8.78
C GLN A 140 -15.92 -1.21 -9.68
N ALA A 141 -14.77 -1.58 -9.09
CA ALA A 141 -13.60 -2.07 -9.82
C ALA A 141 -13.38 -3.58 -9.68
N HIS A 142 -13.91 -4.19 -8.63
CA HIS A 142 -13.64 -5.59 -8.25
C HIS A 142 -14.92 -6.32 -7.86
N ARG A 143 -14.92 -7.64 -8.09
CA ARG A 143 -15.94 -8.52 -7.52
C ARG A 143 -15.60 -8.80 -6.05
N VAL A 144 -15.95 -7.88 -5.17
CA VAL A 144 -15.71 -8.01 -3.73
C VAL A 144 -16.72 -8.99 -3.14
N VAL A 145 -16.23 -10.12 -2.62
CA VAL A 145 -17.04 -11.17 -1.98
C VAL A 145 -16.83 -11.22 -0.47
N GLN A 146 -15.71 -10.69 0.02
CA GLN A 146 -15.41 -10.57 1.44
C GLN A 146 -14.85 -9.17 1.71
N TRP A 147 -15.34 -8.54 2.78
CA TRP A 147 -14.85 -7.25 3.25
C TRP A 147 -14.72 -7.30 4.77
N THR A 148 -13.48 -7.26 5.24
CA THR A 148 -13.16 -7.30 6.67
C THR A 148 -12.51 -5.99 7.08
N GLU A 149 -12.95 -5.41 8.19
CA GLU A 149 -12.35 -4.23 8.82
C GLU A 149 -11.75 -4.61 10.17
N THR A 150 -10.56 -4.13 10.47
CA THR A 150 -9.86 -4.40 11.72
C THR A 150 -9.18 -3.15 12.26
N ASP A 151 -9.19 -2.99 13.57
CA ASP A 151 -8.43 -1.97 14.28
C ASP A 151 -7.00 -2.42 14.64
N ARG A 152 -6.63 -3.65 14.26
CA ARG A 152 -5.34 -4.28 14.53
C ARG A 152 -4.46 -4.26 13.28
N GLY A 153 -3.18 -3.91 13.48
CA GLY A 153 -2.20 -3.81 12.42
C GLY A 153 -2.38 -2.60 11.50
N GLY A 154 -1.34 -2.27 10.77
CA GLY A 154 -1.27 -1.17 9.83
C GLY A 154 -0.89 -1.65 8.42
N HIS A 155 -0.05 -0.89 7.75
CA HIS A 155 0.40 -1.20 6.39
C HIS A 155 1.13 -2.54 6.28
N PHE A 156 1.87 -2.91 7.31
CA PHE A 156 2.62 -4.17 7.35
C PHE A 156 1.85 -5.27 8.08
N MET A 157 0.60 -5.48 7.72
CA MET A 157 -0.33 -6.39 8.39
C MET A 157 0.28 -7.76 8.73
N ALA A 158 1.06 -8.34 7.81
CA ALA A 158 1.72 -9.63 8.02
C ALA A 158 2.81 -9.61 9.13
N LEU A 159 3.36 -8.44 9.45
CA LEU A 159 4.34 -8.26 10.52
C LEU A 159 3.69 -7.81 11.83
N GLU A 160 2.62 -7.04 11.73
CA GLU A 160 1.99 -6.37 12.87
C GLU A 160 0.87 -7.21 13.50
N ALA A 161 0.08 -7.91 12.68
CA ALA A 161 -1.04 -8.74 13.12
C ALA A 161 -1.22 -9.97 12.20
N PRO A 162 -0.21 -10.88 12.13
CA PRO A 162 -0.22 -12.02 11.21
C PRO A 162 -1.41 -12.95 11.41
N GLU A 163 -1.90 -13.12 12.63
CA GLU A 163 -3.06 -13.95 12.94
C GLU A 163 -4.33 -13.40 12.30
N VAL A 164 -4.54 -12.08 12.30
CA VAL A 164 -5.69 -11.44 11.65
C VAL A 164 -5.66 -11.71 10.14
N LEU A 165 -4.52 -11.52 9.52
CA LEU A 165 -4.35 -11.78 8.09
C LEU A 165 -4.57 -13.26 7.74
N VAL A 166 -4.03 -14.18 8.55
CA VAL A 166 -4.15 -15.63 8.31
C VAL A 166 -5.60 -16.07 8.47
N ASP A 167 -6.30 -15.58 9.47
CA ASP A 167 -7.71 -15.97 9.71
C ASP A 167 -8.62 -15.43 8.61
N ASP A 168 -8.41 -14.19 8.15
CA ASP A 168 -9.16 -13.60 7.04
C ASP A 168 -8.93 -14.38 5.72
N LEU A 169 -7.68 -14.74 5.42
CA LEU A 169 -7.34 -15.58 4.27
C LEU A 169 -7.98 -16.96 4.35
N ARG A 170 -7.95 -17.60 5.52
CA ARG A 170 -8.59 -18.91 5.73
C ARG A 170 -10.09 -18.86 5.53
N GLN A 171 -10.74 -17.81 6.03
CA GLN A 171 -12.17 -17.60 5.82
C GLN A 171 -12.48 -17.50 4.33
N PHE A 172 -11.81 -16.62 3.61
CA PHE A 172 -11.99 -16.41 2.18
C PHE A 172 -11.88 -17.72 1.38
N PHE A 173 -10.81 -18.49 1.58
CA PHE A 173 -10.61 -19.72 0.82
C PHE A 173 -11.57 -20.86 1.19
N ARG A 174 -12.09 -20.88 2.42
CA ARG A 174 -13.15 -21.85 2.79
C ARG A 174 -14.47 -21.56 2.09
N GLU A 175 -14.80 -20.28 1.89
CA GLU A 175 -16.02 -19.86 1.20
C GLU A 175 -15.94 -20.04 -0.31
N MET A 176 -14.72 -20.18 -0.86
CA MET A 176 -14.47 -20.40 -2.28
C MET A 176 -14.34 -21.88 -2.68
N ALA A 177 -14.19 -22.79 -1.72
CA ALA A 177 -14.07 -24.24 -1.95
C ALA A 177 -15.43 -24.89 -2.11
#